data_b3c18af0c16e5ed1bba3cae4a1445e36
#
_entry.id   b3c18af0c16e5ed1bba3cae4a1445e36
#
_cell.length_a   1.000
_cell.length_b   1.000
_cell.length_c   1.000
_cell.angle_alpha   90.00
_cell.angle_beta   90.00
_cell.angle_gamma   90.00
#
_symmetry.space_group_name_H-M   'P 1'
#
loop_
_entity.id
_entity.type
_entity.pdbx_description
1 polymer ?
#
loop_
_entity_poly.entity_id
_entity_poly.type
_entity_poly.pdbx_seq_one_letter_code
_entity_poly.pdbx_strand_id
1 'polypeptide(L)'
;NIFDASSVREMGSVDFSYNEITGVDNSHGTYKGINAATVTLSNNKIEKFPSELFTAGSPITTIDLSGNQMRTIPKGSIKGKKAYLLQVIDLRFNKLTSLSDDFRSTTLPYITNMDLSYNCFTEVPTQPLNSAVLRAFAINHQRDGKTDQRCLRTWPTGITTCPSLIQFQIGSNDIRKVEETLTSHLYILNIADNPNISIDVTSVCPYIKAGMYKLFYDKNQDIRGCDALDLEN
;
A
#
# COMPACT_ATOMS: atom_id res chain seq x y z
N ASN A 1 15.99 1.20 27.94
CA ASN A 1 15.54 0.27 26.88
C ASN A 1 14.27 -0.42 27.34
N ILE A 2 13.12 0.02 26.85
CA ILE A 2 11.80 -0.54 27.21
C ILE A 2 11.61 -1.94 26.58
N PHE A 3 12.49 -2.35 25.67
CA PHE A 3 12.37 -3.56 24.86
C PHE A 3 13.62 -4.45 24.96
N ASP A 4 13.98 -4.85 26.15
CA ASP A 4 14.91 -5.97 26.29
C ASP A 4 14.13 -7.29 26.12
N ALA A 5 14.25 -7.89 24.96
CA ALA A 5 13.49 -9.09 24.53
C ALA A 5 13.80 -10.35 25.34
N SER A 6 14.72 -10.30 26.31
CA SER A 6 15.00 -11.46 27.15
C SER A 6 13.91 -11.74 28.21
N SER A 7 12.99 -10.78 28.43
CA SER A 7 11.97 -10.87 29.47
C SER A 7 10.56 -10.51 29.01
N VAL A 8 10.36 -10.11 27.73
CA VAL A 8 9.03 -9.71 27.24
C VAL A 8 8.31 -10.94 26.70
N ARG A 9 7.22 -11.30 27.35
CA ARG A 9 6.24 -12.27 26.80
C ARG A 9 5.74 -11.75 25.46
N GLU A 10 5.38 -12.67 24.56
CA GLU A 10 4.73 -12.33 23.30
C GLU A 10 3.55 -11.39 23.55
N MET A 11 3.63 -10.18 22.98
CA MET A 11 2.57 -9.18 23.04
C MET A 11 1.72 -9.27 21.80
N GLY A 12 0.39 -9.20 21.95
CA GLY A 12 -0.51 -9.15 20.79
C GLY A 12 -0.30 -7.88 19.97
N SER A 13 -0.17 -6.73 20.64
CA SER A 13 0.04 -5.43 19.99
C SER A 13 0.83 -4.48 20.87
N VAL A 14 1.55 -3.55 20.22
CA VAL A 14 2.16 -2.37 20.83
C VAL A 14 1.80 -1.13 20.04
N ASP A 15 1.43 -0.07 20.74
CA ASP A 15 1.04 1.19 20.14
C ASP A 15 1.95 2.33 20.64
N PHE A 16 2.65 2.97 19.69
CA PHE A 16 3.50 4.14 19.88
C PHE A 16 3.04 5.32 19.04
N SER A 17 1.79 5.31 18.58
CA SER A 17 1.25 6.39 17.78
C SER A 17 1.20 7.72 18.52
N TYR A 18 1.14 8.81 17.77
CA TYR A 18 1.03 10.18 18.27
C TYR A 18 2.14 10.57 19.27
N ASN A 19 3.39 10.25 18.90
CA ASN A 19 4.60 10.62 19.66
C ASN A 19 5.56 11.45 18.79
N GLU A 20 6.76 11.67 19.28
CA GLU A 20 7.82 12.39 18.58
C GLU A 20 8.97 11.47 18.14
N ILE A 21 8.70 10.20 17.88
CA ILE A 21 9.71 9.22 17.51
C ILE A 21 10.29 9.59 16.13
N THR A 22 11.60 9.78 16.06
CA THR A 22 12.32 10.12 14.82
C THR A 22 12.90 8.91 14.12
N GLY A 23 13.05 7.78 14.81
CA GLY A 23 13.58 6.54 14.26
C GLY A 23 13.67 5.44 15.32
N VAL A 24 13.97 4.25 14.87
CA VAL A 24 14.31 3.10 15.73
C VAL A 24 15.80 2.86 15.52
N ASP A 25 16.58 2.95 16.59
CA ASP A 25 18.02 2.87 16.56
C ASP A 25 18.52 1.67 17.38
N ASN A 26 19.46 0.95 16.84
CA ASN A 26 20.18 -0.14 17.51
C ASN A 26 21.67 0.17 17.67
N SER A 27 22.04 1.44 17.73
CA SER A 27 23.44 1.89 17.86
C SER A 27 24.16 1.31 19.10
N HIS A 28 23.39 0.94 20.12
CA HIS A 28 23.93 0.33 21.33
C HIS A 28 23.93 -1.21 21.33
N GLY A 29 23.53 -1.84 20.22
CA GLY A 29 23.61 -3.31 20.03
C GLY A 29 22.70 -4.16 20.93
N THR A 30 21.82 -3.54 21.72
CA THR A 30 20.98 -4.21 22.72
C THR A 30 19.56 -4.45 22.25
N TYR A 31 19.16 -3.87 21.10
CA TYR A 31 17.82 -4.04 20.57
C TYR A 31 17.67 -5.40 19.88
N LYS A 32 16.79 -6.22 20.40
CA LYS A 32 16.51 -7.58 19.86
C LYS A 32 15.21 -7.67 19.04
N GLY A 33 14.62 -6.54 18.68
CA GLY A 33 13.35 -6.46 18.00
C GLY A 33 12.16 -6.34 18.95
N ILE A 34 10.97 -6.14 18.35
CA ILE A 34 9.70 -6.14 19.09
C ILE A 34 9.06 -7.52 18.96
N ASN A 35 8.70 -8.11 20.10
CA ASN A 35 7.98 -9.37 20.16
C ASN A 35 6.45 -9.12 20.20
N ALA A 36 5.91 -8.55 19.15
CA ALA A 36 4.48 -8.27 19.01
C ALA A 36 4.01 -8.57 17.57
N ALA A 37 2.78 -9.04 17.43
CA ALA A 37 2.18 -9.31 16.12
C ALA A 37 1.77 -8.01 15.41
N THR A 38 1.30 -7.02 16.15
CA THR A 38 0.92 -5.70 15.63
C THR A 38 1.78 -4.60 16.24
N VAL A 39 2.33 -3.74 15.39
CA VAL A 39 3.13 -2.58 15.81
C VAL A 39 2.58 -1.33 15.15
N THR A 40 2.16 -0.36 15.96
CA THR A 40 1.67 0.94 15.50
C THR A 40 2.67 2.03 15.86
N LEU A 41 3.18 2.73 14.86
CA LEU A 41 4.11 3.86 14.95
C LEU A 41 3.57 5.07 14.19
N SER A 42 2.25 5.12 13.97
CA SER A 42 1.62 6.16 13.18
C SER A 42 1.72 7.54 13.87
N ASN A 43 1.69 8.59 13.05
CA ASN A 43 1.71 9.98 13.54
C ASN A 43 2.93 10.28 14.43
N ASN A 44 4.11 9.99 13.91
CA ASN A 44 5.41 10.28 14.51
C ASN A 44 6.27 11.14 13.57
N LYS A 45 7.56 11.24 13.83
CA LYS A 45 8.53 12.01 13.03
C LYS A 45 9.58 11.09 12.36
N ILE A 46 9.20 9.85 12.03
CA ILE A 46 10.12 8.85 11.46
C ILE A 46 10.48 9.22 10.03
N GLU A 47 11.78 9.42 9.77
CA GLU A 47 12.30 9.77 8.44
C GLU A 47 12.84 8.57 7.67
N LYS A 48 13.29 7.52 8.36
CA LYS A 48 13.86 6.31 7.78
C LYS A 48 13.03 5.09 8.13
N PHE A 49 12.87 4.17 7.18
CA PHE A 49 12.18 2.91 7.44
C PHE A 49 12.85 2.16 8.61
N PRO A 50 12.09 1.78 9.64
CA PRO A 50 12.63 1.21 10.87
C PRO A 50 12.97 -0.28 10.70
N SER A 51 13.97 -0.59 9.88
CA SER A 51 14.41 -1.96 9.56
C SER A 51 14.81 -2.77 10.79
N GLU A 52 15.22 -2.11 11.86
CA GLU A 52 15.62 -2.69 13.14
C GLU A 52 14.46 -3.37 13.89
N LEU A 53 13.20 -3.00 13.57
CA LEU A 53 12.03 -3.69 14.12
C LEU A 53 11.96 -5.16 13.67
N PHE A 54 12.49 -5.44 12.48
CA PHE A 54 12.45 -6.76 11.88
C PHE A 54 13.75 -7.50 12.16
N THR A 55 13.75 -8.32 13.19
CA THR A 55 14.85 -9.26 13.48
C THR A 55 14.55 -10.65 12.95
N ALA A 56 15.51 -11.55 12.95
CA ALA A 56 15.27 -12.95 12.59
C ALA A 56 14.23 -13.56 13.55
N GLY A 57 13.14 -14.09 12.97
CA GLY A 57 12.01 -14.62 13.74
C GLY A 57 11.03 -13.59 14.28
N SER A 58 11.10 -12.34 13.78
CA SER A 58 10.13 -11.30 14.16
C SER A 58 8.69 -11.77 13.91
N PRO A 59 7.79 -11.71 14.93
CA PRO A 59 6.41 -12.14 14.81
C PRO A 59 5.50 -11.09 14.16
N ILE A 60 6.04 -9.95 13.71
CA ILE A 60 5.24 -8.82 13.19
C ILE A 60 4.48 -9.27 11.94
N THR A 61 3.16 -9.25 12.04
CA THR A 61 2.23 -9.48 10.92
C THR A 61 1.61 -8.19 10.41
N THR A 62 1.50 -7.18 11.27
CA THR A 62 0.91 -5.88 10.93
C THR A 62 1.79 -4.76 11.42
N ILE A 63 2.09 -3.80 10.52
CA ILE A 63 2.80 -2.58 10.89
C ILE A 63 2.08 -1.36 10.32
N ASP A 64 1.82 -0.39 11.19
CA ASP A 64 1.31 0.94 10.83
C ASP A 64 2.43 1.98 11.02
N LEU A 65 2.88 2.54 9.89
CA LEU A 65 3.86 3.62 9.80
C LEU A 65 3.26 4.88 9.17
N SER A 66 1.94 4.98 9.15
CA SER A 66 1.24 6.13 8.55
C SER A 66 1.53 7.44 9.29
N GLY A 67 1.39 8.57 8.60
CA GLY A 67 1.58 9.88 9.22
C GLY A 67 3.02 10.16 9.68
N ASN A 68 4.01 9.70 8.94
CA ASN A 68 5.43 9.91 9.24
C ASN A 68 6.11 10.78 8.16
N GLN A 69 7.43 10.82 8.13
CA GLN A 69 8.20 11.71 7.26
C GLN A 69 9.14 10.96 6.30
N MET A 70 8.88 9.68 6.07
CA MET A 70 9.72 8.85 5.22
C MET A 70 9.69 9.31 3.77
N ARG A 71 10.87 9.50 3.17
CA ARG A 71 11.04 9.88 1.75
C ARG A 71 11.39 8.70 0.87
N THR A 72 12.11 7.75 1.42
CA THR A 72 12.58 6.55 0.73
C THR A 72 12.60 5.38 1.69
N ILE A 73 12.50 4.18 1.13
CA ILE A 73 12.78 2.92 1.83
C ILE A 73 13.99 2.31 1.12
N PRO A 74 15.19 2.39 1.71
CA PRO A 74 16.41 1.93 1.07
C PRO A 74 16.37 0.43 0.76
N LYS A 75 17.04 0.04 -0.33
CA LYS A 75 17.25 -1.38 -0.64
C LYS A 75 17.99 -2.08 0.50
N GLY A 76 17.48 -3.23 0.92
CA GLY A 76 18.01 -3.99 2.02
C GLY A 76 17.45 -3.61 3.39
N SER A 77 16.44 -2.71 3.44
CA SER A 77 15.71 -2.40 4.67
C SER A 77 14.95 -3.62 5.21
N ILE A 78 14.52 -4.51 4.31
CA ILE A 78 13.87 -5.78 4.63
C ILE A 78 14.72 -6.91 4.04
N LYS A 79 15.82 -7.26 4.73
CA LYS A 79 16.74 -8.30 4.27
C LYS A 79 16.45 -9.66 4.88
N GLY A 80 16.59 -10.70 4.05
CA GLY A 80 16.40 -12.09 4.47
C GLY A 80 14.97 -12.38 4.91
N LYS A 81 14.80 -13.29 5.88
CA LYS A 81 13.47 -13.66 6.38
C LYS A 81 13.02 -12.79 7.57
N LYS A 82 13.47 -11.55 7.67
CA LYS A 82 13.19 -10.70 8.84
C LYS A 82 11.73 -10.28 8.95
N ALA A 83 11.12 -9.88 7.83
CA ALA A 83 9.70 -9.50 7.78
C ALA A 83 8.84 -10.59 7.10
N TYR A 84 9.24 -11.85 7.22
CA TYR A 84 8.61 -12.97 6.50
C TYR A 84 7.13 -13.13 6.82
N LEU A 85 6.69 -12.85 8.05
CA LEU A 85 5.31 -13.00 8.49
C LEU A 85 4.45 -11.76 8.21
N LEU A 86 5.02 -10.69 7.64
CA LEU A 86 4.28 -9.44 7.41
C LEU A 86 3.15 -9.64 6.42
N GLN A 87 1.93 -9.29 6.84
CA GLN A 87 0.69 -9.40 6.07
C GLN A 87 0.10 -8.03 5.72
N VAL A 88 0.20 -7.07 6.63
CA VAL A 88 -0.38 -5.74 6.47
C VAL A 88 0.66 -4.67 6.73
N ILE A 89 0.80 -3.74 5.78
CA ILE A 89 1.65 -2.57 5.92
C ILE A 89 0.88 -1.30 5.53
N ASP A 90 0.84 -0.35 6.44
CA ASP A 90 0.30 0.99 6.22
C ASP A 90 1.44 2.01 6.15
N LEU A 91 1.60 2.64 4.98
CA LEU A 91 2.61 3.66 4.70
C LEU A 91 1.97 4.99 4.27
N ARG A 92 0.68 5.15 4.53
CA ARG A 92 -0.05 6.38 4.17
C ARG A 92 0.54 7.63 4.82
N PHE A 93 0.28 8.78 4.20
CA PHE A 93 0.69 10.08 4.76
C PHE A 93 2.19 10.14 5.08
N ASN A 94 3.01 9.75 4.12
CA ASN A 94 4.45 9.90 4.14
C ASN A 94 4.91 10.80 2.97
N LYS A 95 6.17 10.76 2.63
CA LYS A 95 6.77 11.52 1.51
C LYS A 95 7.45 10.59 0.52
N LEU A 96 6.95 9.36 0.40
CA LEU A 96 7.54 8.32 -0.44
C LEU A 96 7.33 8.62 -1.92
N THR A 97 8.37 8.39 -2.72
CA THR A 97 8.33 8.54 -4.18
C THR A 97 8.52 7.22 -4.92
N SER A 98 9.01 6.21 -4.23
CA SER A 98 9.24 4.86 -4.77
C SER A 98 9.30 3.82 -3.64
N LEU A 99 9.11 2.55 -4.01
CA LEU A 99 9.43 1.40 -3.15
C LEU A 99 10.71 0.73 -3.63
N SER A 100 11.47 0.18 -2.69
CA SER A 100 12.63 -0.66 -3.02
C SER A 100 12.18 -2.04 -3.53
N ASP A 101 13.11 -2.74 -4.19
CA ASP A 101 12.89 -4.12 -4.65
C ASP A 101 12.62 -5.13 -3.52
N ASP A 102 12.80 -4.74 -2.27
CA ASP A 102 12.51 -5.58 -1.11
C ASP A 102 11.00 -5.87 -0.97
N PHE A 103 10.14 -5.05 -1.58
CA PHE A 103 8.69 -5.19 -1.53
C PHE A 103 8.15 -6.17 -2.58
N ARG A 104 8.80 -7.30 -2.75
CA ARG A 104 8.39 -8.37 -3.67
C ARG A 104 7.96 -9.64 -2.93
N SER A 105 7.23 -10.49 -3.62
CA SER A 105 6.70 -11.75 -3.08
C SER A 105 7.75 -12.69 -2.46
N THR A 106 8.99 -12.65 -2.95
CA THR A 106 10.08 -13.47 -2.39
C THR A 106 10.59 -12.98 -1.03
N THR A 107 10.40 -11.70 -0.74
CA THR A 107 10.80 -11.08 0.54
C THR A 107 9.62 -10.97 1.50
N LEU A 108 8.45 -10.67 0.97
CA LEU A 108 7.17 -10.51 1.70
C LEU A 108 6.14 -11.52 1.19
N PRO A 109 6.33 -12.84 1.42
CA PRO A 109 5.50 -13.87 0.79
C PRO A 109 4.06 -13.91 1.31
N TYR A 110 3.77 -13.30 2.45
CA TYR A 110 2.44 -13.28 3.06
C TYR A 110 1.76 -11.91 3.03
N ILE A 111 2.32 -10.92 2.30
CA ILE A 111 1.72 -9.58 2.22
C ILE A 111 0.35 -9.65 1.52
N THR A 112 -0.70 -9.32 2.24
CA THR A 112 -2.09 -9.33 1.75
C THR A 112 -2.63 -7.91 1.52
N ASN A 113 -2.18 -6.95 2.31
CA ASN A 113 -2.69 -5.58 2.28
C ASN A 113 -1.53 -4.58 2.31
N MET A 114 -1.55 -3.64 1.39
CA MET A 114 -0.58 -2.54 1.33
C MET A 114 -1.29 -1.23 1.02
N ASP A 115 -1.05 -0.21 1.84
CA ASP A 115 -1.56 1.14 1.58
C ASP A 115 -0.42 2.15 1.47
N LEU A 116 -0.30 2.76 0.29
CA LEU A 116 0.67 3.77 -0.08
C LEU A 116 0.03 5.13 -0.35
N SER A 117 -1.24 5.31 0.02
CA SER A 117 -1.99 6.53 -0.27
C SER A 117 -1.39 7.76 0.42
N TYR A 118 -1.65 8.95 -0.12
CA TYR A 118 -1.13 10.21 0.43
C TYR A 118 0.41 10.26 0.51
N ASN A 119 1.05 9.92 -0.59
CA ASN A 119 2.49 10.02 -0.82
C ASN A 119 2.76 10.83 -2.11
N CYS A 120 3.90 10.67 -2.74
CA CYS A 120 4.23 11.32 -4.02
C CYS A 120 4.85 10.33 -5.02
N PHE A 121 4.23 9.18 -5.18
CA PHE A 121 4.63 8.23 -6.23
C PHE A 121 4.30 8.80 -7.60
N THR A 122 5.22 8.73 -8.53
CA THR A 122 5.03 9.10 -9.94
C THR A 122 4.63 7.91 -10.79
N GLU A 123 4.92 6.70 -10.31
CA GLU A 123 4.58 5.42 -10.91
C GLU A 123 4.07 4.46 -9.83
N VAL A 124 3.15 3.58 -10.19
CA VAL A 124 2.69 2.53 -9.27
C VAL A 124 3.79 1.48 -9.13
N PRO A 125 4.23 1.15 -7.90
CA PRO A 125 5.19 0.08 -7.71
C PRO A 125 4.64 -1.27 -8.17
N THR A 126 5.33 -1.94 -9.09
CA THR A 126 4.90 -3.23 -9.63
C THR A 126 5.41 -4.43 -8.83
N GLN A 127 6.40 -4.24 -7.96
CA GLN A 127 6.99 -5.31 -7.15
C GLN A 127 5.96 -6.06 -6.28
N PRO A 128 5.01 -5.37 -5.59
CA PRO A 128 3.96 -6.04 -4.83
C PRO A 128 2.95 -6.81 -5.70
N LEU A 129 2.71 -6.34 -6.94
CA LEU A 129 1.71 -6.92 -7.85
C LEU A 129 2.07 -8.33 -8.34
N ASN A 130 3.33 -8.74 -8.21
CA ASN A 130 3.76 -10.10 -8.48
C ASN A 130 3.46 -11.08 -7.33
N SER A 131 2.73 -10.65 -6.29
CA SER A 131 2.38 -11.48 -5.15
C SER A 131 1.14 -12.33 -5.46
N ALA A 132 1.24 -13.63 -5.18
CA ALA A 132 0.10 -14.54 -5.30
C ALA A 132 -0.94 -14.39 -4.17
N VAL A 133 -0.67 -13.58 -3.15
CA VAL A 133 -1.52 -13.44 -1.97
C VAL A 133 -1.97 -12.00 -1.69
N LEU A 134 -1.51 -11.02 -2.45
CA LEU A 134 -1.92 -9.62 -2.29
C LEU A 134 -3.40 -9.48 -2.64
N ARG A 135 -4.21 -8.98 -1.70
CA ARG A 135 -5.67 -8.83 -1.83
C ARG A 135 -6.12 -7.39 -1.95
N ALA A 136 -5.50 -6.49 -1.21
CA ALA A 136 -5.84 -5.09 -1.23
C ALA A 136 -4.59 -4.22 -1.43
N PHE A 137 -4.65 -3.35 -2.43
CA PHE A 137 -3.60 -2.40 -2.73
C PHE A 137 -4.20 -1.01 -2.95
N ALA A 138 -3.73 -0.03 -2.18
CA ALA A 138 -4.17 1.35 -2.29
C ALA A 138 -2.99 2.29 -2.56
N ILE A 139 -3.19 3.23 -3.50
CA ILE A 139 -2.22 4.25 -3.88
C ILE A 139 -2.98 5.53 -4.29
N ASN A 140 -3.99 5.89 -3.51
CA ASN A 140 -4.77 7.10 -3.75
C ASN A 140 -3.96 8.36 -3.43
N HIS A 141 -4.39 9.49 -3.98
CA HIS A 141 -3.98 10.82 -3.55
C HIS A 141 -2.45 11.00 -3.54
N GLN A 142 -1.81 10.75 -4.68
CA GLN A 142 -0.38 10.98 -4.84
C GLN A 142 -0.14 12.44 -5.22
N ARG A 143 0.42 13.23 -4.28
CA ARG A 143 0.62 14.67 -4.46
C ARG A 143 1.99 15.13 -4.00
N ASP A 144 2.54 16.09 -4.71
CA ASP A 144 3.71 16.84 -4.27
C ASP A 144 3.34 17.72 -3.07
N GLY A 145 3.98 17.51 -1.93
CA GLY A 145 3.65 18.19 -0.69
C GLY A 145 3.96 19.70 -0.65
N LYS A 146 4.60 20.25 -1.71
CA LYS A 146 4.89 21.67 -1.84
C LYS A 146 3.95 22.38 -2.80
N THR A 147 3.64 21.74 -3.94
CA THR A 147 2.88 22.33 -5.04
C THR A 147 1.44 21.82 -5.09
N ASP A 148 1.09 20.81 -4.30
CA ASP A 148 -0.17 20.07 -4.34
C ASP A 148 -0.50 19.46 -5.72
N GLN A 149 0.49 19.38 -6.62
CA GLN A 149 0.30 18.76 -7.92
C GLN A 149 0.17 17.24 -7.80
N ARG A 150 -0.72 16.66 -8.58
CA ARG A 150 -0.90 15.21 -8.70
C ARG A 150 0.33 14.58 -9.35
N CYS A 151 0.98 13.66 -8.64
CA CYS A 151 2.22 13.04 -9.07
C CYS A 151 1.98 11.85 -10.00
N LEU A 152 0.98 11.01 -9.68
CA LEU A 152 0.75 9.73 -10.35
C LEU A 152 -0.14 9.92 -11.60
N ARG A 153 0.38 9.53 -12.78
CA ARG A 153 -0.29 9.76 -14.08
C ARG A 153 -0.50 8.50 -14.91
N THR A 154 0.16 7.43 -14.56
CA THR A 154 0.16 6.20 -15.34
C THR A 154 -0.60 5.09 -14.63
N TRP A 155 -1.39 4.33 -15.39
CA TRP A 155 -1.96 3.07 -14.93
C TRP A 155 -0.86 2.02 -14.82
N PRO A 156 -0.81 1.22 -13.74
CA PRO A 156 0.19 0.17 -13.60
C PRO A 156 -0.10 -1.00 -14.53
N THR A 157 0.92 -1.59 -15.08
CA THR A 157 0.81 -2.88 -15.75
C THR A 157 0.76 -4.01 -14.71
N GLY A 158 -0.06 -5.03 -14.95
CA GLY A 158 -0.11 -6.22 -14.11
C GLY A 158 -1.17 -6.23 -13.01
N ILE A 159 -2.02 -5.20 -12.91
CA ILE A 159 -3.17 -5.20 -11.99
C ILE A 159 -4.10 -6.38 -12.29
N THR A 160 -4.40 -6.59 -13.56
CA THR A 160 -5.32 -7.65 -14.00
C THR A 160 -4.71 -9.04 -13.94
N THR A 161 -3.40 -9.14 -13.85
CA THR A 161 -2.67 -10.42 -13.73
C THR A 161 -2.26 -10.76 -12.30
N CYS A 162 -2.49 -9.86 -11.32
CA CYS A 162 -2.28 -10.14 -9.91
C CYS A 162 -3.39 -11.07 -9.39
N PRO A 163 -3.11 -12.37 -9.14
CA PRO A 163 -4.16 -13.40 -9.14
C PRO A 163 -5.12 -13.34 -7.95
N SER A 164 -4.70 -12.71 -6.86
CA SER A 164 -5.51 -12.60 -5.63
C SER A 164 -5.98 -11.18 -5.33
N LEU A 165 -5.66 -10.20 -6.20
CA LEU A 165 -6.02 -8.81 -5.96
C LEU A 165 -7.52 -8.61 -6.17
N ILE A 166 -8.24 -8.37 -5.10
CA ILE A 166 -9.69 -8.15 -5.10
C ILE A 166 -10.07 -6.68 -4.92
N GLN A 167 -9.16 -5.86 -4.41
CA GLN A 167 -9.38 -4.45 -4.19
C GLN A 167 -8.17 -3.63 -4.66
N PHE A 168 -8.42 -2.71 -5.59
CA PHE A 168 -7.44 -1.74 -6.05
C PHE A 168 -7.99 -0.31 -5.94
N GLN A 169 -7.23 0.57 -5.30
CA GLN A 169 -7.62 1.95 -5.11
C GLN A 169 -6.53 2.88 -5.65
N ILE A 170 -6.87 3.67 -6.67
CA ILE A 170 -6.00 4.61 -7.35
C ILE A 170 -6.69 5.98 -7.56
N GLY A 171 -7.69 6.26 -6.74
CA GLY A 171 -8.44 7.52 -6.78
C GLY A 171 -7.61 8.75 -6.45
N SER A 172 -8.12 9.92 -6.78
CA SER A 172 -7.49 11.23 -6.49
C SER A 172 -6.07 11.37 -7.05
N ASN A 173 -5.87 10.90 -8.28
CA ASN A 173 -4.61 11.00 -9.04
C ASN A 173 -4.85 11.72 -10.39
N ASP A 174 -3.89 11.68 -11.31
CA ASP A 174 -4.02 12.20 -12.69
C ASP A 174 -3.86 11.07 -13.72
N ILE A 175 -4.45 9.91 -13.43
CA ILE A 175 -4.44 8.78 -14.37
C ILE A 175 -5.22 9.19 -15.62
N ARG A 176 -4.66 8.93 -16.81
CA ARG A 176 -5.24 9.40 -18.06
C ARG A 176 -5.85 8.28 -18.89
N LYS A 177 -5.19 7.14 -18.97
CA LYS A 177 -5.63 6.03 -19.81
C LYS A 177 -5.39 4.70 -19.11
N VAL A 178 -6.40 3.83 -19.18
CA VAL A 178 -6.30 2.43 -18.75
C VAL A 178 -6.27 1.59 -20.02
N GLU A 179 -5.13 0.94 -20.28
CA GLU A 179 -4.93 0.12 -21.50
C GLU A 179 -5.19 -1.37 -21.25
N GLU A 180 -5.23 -1.79 -19.98
CA GLU A 180 -5.53 -3.17 -19.62
C GLU A 180 -7.02 -3.46 -19.68
N THR A 181 -7.37 -4.66 -20.12
CA THR A 181 -8.73 -5.18 -19.99
C THR A 181 -8.98 -5.59 -18.54
N LEU A 182 -9.98 -5.01 -17.92
CA LEU A 182 -10.35 -5.35 -16.55
C LEU A 182 -10.83 -6.80 -16.44
N THR A 183 -10.64 -7.40 -15.29
CA THR A 183 -11.03 -8.80 -15.01
C THR A 183 -11.98 -8.88 -13.82
N SER A 184 -12.84 -9.89 -13.81
CA SER A 184 -13.89 -10.05 -12.80
C SER A 184 -13.39 -10.42 -11.39
N HIS A 185 -12.14 -10.83 -11.23
CA HIS A 185 -11.58 -11.12 -9.91
C HIS A 185 -11.27 -9.87 -9.09
N LEU A 186 -11.17 -8.72 -9.73
CA LEU A 186 -11.02 -7.43 -9.06
C LEU A 186 -12.41 -6.91 -8.66
N TYR A 187 -12.87 -7.21 -7.45
CA TYR A 187 -14.22 -6.86 -7.00
C TYR A 187 -14.43 -5.39 -6.68
N ILE A 188 -13.38 -4.66 -6.31
CA ILE A 188 -13.43 -3.25 -5.93
C ILE A 188 -12.37 -2.49 -6.69
N LEU A 189 -12.79 -1.55 -7.52
CA LEU A 189 -11.93 -0.61 -8.22
C LEU A 189 -12.36 0.82 -7.90
N ASN A 190 -11.46 1.60 -7.32
CA ASN A 190 -11.67 3.03 -7.10
C ASN A 190 -10.77 3.85 -8.02
N ILE A 191 -11.38 4.56 -8.97
CA ILE A 191 -10.74 5.48 -9.91
C ILE A 191 -11.28 6.92 -9.76
N ALA A 192 -12.13 7.18 -8.77
CA ALA A 192 -12.73 8.50 -8.56
C ALA A 192 -11.66 9.60 -8.44
N ASP A 193 -12.02 10.82 -8.78
CA ASP A 193 -11.12 11.98 -8.77
C ASP A 193 -9.83 11.79 -9.58
N ASN A 194 -9.97 11.14 -10.76
CA ASN A 194 -9.00 11.15 -11.85
C ASN A 194 -9.63 11.88 -13.05
N PRO A 195 -9.54 13.21 -13.14
CA PRO A 195 -10.39 14.01 -14.05
C PRO A 195 -10.17 13.73 -15.53
N ASN A 196 -9.01 13.19 -15.88
CA ASN A 196 -8.63 12.93 -17.27
C ASN A 196 -8.63 11.43 -17.63
N ILE A 197 -9.19 10.56 -16.77
CA ILE A 197 -9.14 9.11 -17.00
C ILE A 197 -10.09 8.71 -18.13
N SER A 198 -9.62 7.79 -18.97
CA SER A 198 -10.41 7.07 -19.95
C SER A 198 -10.23 5.58 -19.73
N ILE A 199 -11.31 4.85 -19.51
CA ILE A 199 -11.32 3.42 -19.18
C ILE A 199 -12.44 2.68 -19.89
N ASP A 200 -12.15 1.48 -20.37
CA ASP A 200 -13.13 0.55 -20.93
C ASP A 200 -13.50 -0.51 -19.88
N VAL A 201 -14.77 -0.56 -19.51
CA VAL A 201 -15.29 -1.49 -18.51
C VAL A 201 -16.19 -2.60 -19.11
N THR A 202 -16.22 -2.74 -20.44
CA THR A 202 -17.07 -3.71 -21.15
C THR A 202 -16.95 -5.12 -20.56
N SER A 203 -15.73 -5.57 -20.29
CA SER A 203 -15.45 -6.92 -19.78
C SER A 203 -16.04 -7.19 -18.40
N VAL A 204 -16.24 -6.17 -17.58
CA VAL A 204 -16.76 -6.28 -16.22
C VAL A 204 -18.18 -5.77 -16.05
N CYS A 205 -18.79 -5.22 -17.10
CA CYS A 205 -20.18 -4.72 -17.09
C CYS A 205 -21.20 -5.71 -16.53
N PRO A 206 -21.21 -7.00 -16.91
CA PRO A 206 -22.17 -7.95 -16.35
C PRO A 206 -22.05 -8.08 -14.82
N TYR A 207 -20.83 -7.99 -14.30
CA TYR A 207 -20.56 -8.09 -12.86
C TYR A 207 -20.91 -6.81 -12.10
N ILE A 208 -20.72 -5.63 -12.74
CA ILE A 208 -21.17 -4.35 -12.17
C ILE A 208 -22.70 -4.36 -12.06
N LYS A 209 -23.41 -4.72 -13.14
CA LYS A 209 -24.88 -4.81 -13.15
C LYS A 209 -25.44 -5.82 -12.14
N ALA A 210 -24.72 -6.90 -11.88
CA ALA A 210 -25.07 -7.90 -10.88
C ALA A 210 -24.69 -7.50 -9.44
N GLY A 211 -24.06 -6.33 -9.22
CA GLY A 211 -23.58 -5.87 -7.91
C GLY A 211 -22.37 -6.62 -7.37
N MET A 212 -21.75 -7.46 -8.18
CA MET A 212 -20.56 -8.25 -7.82
C MET A 212 -19.25 -7.51 -8.03
N TYR A 213 -19.25 -6.43 -8.81
CA TYR A 213 -18.10 -5.57 -9.06
C TYR A 213 -18.46 -4.15 -8.67
N LYS A 214 -17.67 -3.54 -7.78
CA LYS A 214 -17.88 -2.16 -7.31
C LYS A 214 -16.89 -1.23 -7.98
N LEU A 215 -17.38 -0.37 -8.86
CA LEU A 215 -16.61 0.68 -9.51
C LEU A 215 -16.95 2.04 -8.86
N PHE A 216 -15.95 2.69 -8.27
CA PHE A 216 -16.05 4.06 -7.77
C PHE A 216 -15.42 5.02 -8.76
N TYR A 217 -16.21 5.97 -9.28
CA TYR A 217 -15.83 6.92 -10.33
C TYR A 217 -16.68 8.18 -10.23
N ASP A 218 -16.32 9.22 -11.01
CA ASP A 218 -17.07 10.47 -11.09
C ASP A 218 -17.85 10.54 -12.42
N LYS A 219 -19.00 11.21 -12.42
CA LYS A 219 -19.90 11.34 -13.60
C LYS A 219 -19.24 11.99 -14.82
N ASN A 220 -18.18 12.77 -14.63
CA ASN A 220 -17.45 13.46 -15.69
C ASN A 220 -16.28 12.67 -16.28
N GLN A 221 -16.04 11.46 -15.79
CA GLN A 221 -14.97 10.59 -16.31
C GLN A 221 -15.43 9.84 -17.58
N ASP A 222 -14.50 9.61 -18.52
CA ASP A 222 -14.73 8.85 -19.74
C ASP A 222 -14.75 7.35 -19.45
N ILE A 223 -15.93 6.84 -19.03
CA ILE A 223 -16.16 5.42 -18.77
C ILE A 223 -16.88 4.84 -19.99
N ARG A 224 -16.26 3.89 -20.68
CA ARG A 224 -16.79 3.27 -21.91
C ARG A 224 -17.17 1.83 -21.70
N GLY A 225 -18.07 1.33 -22.55
CA GLY A 225 -18.39 -0.10 -22.68
C GLY A 225 -19.57 -0.60 -21.86
N CYS A 226 -20.28 0.26 -21.15
CA CYS A 226 -21.52 -0.09 -20.44
C CYS A 226 -22.63 0.88 -20.86
N ASP A 227 -23.12 0.79 -22.08
CA ASP A 227 -24.06 1.72 -22.72
C ASP A 227 -25.41 1.92 -22.01
N ALA A 228 -25.58 1.43 -20.85
CA ALA A 228 -26.76 1.64 -20.04
C ALA A 228 -26.48 1.43 -18.55
N LEU A 229 -25.28 1.74 -18.10
CA LEU A 229 -25.11 2.01 -16.69
C LEU A 229 -25.72 3.39 -16.42
N ASP A 230 -27.07 3.42 -16.31
CA ASP A 230 -27.73 4.35 -15.41
C ASP A 230 -27.16 4.01 -14.02
N LEU A 231 -25.96 4.49 -13.81
CA LEU A 231 -25.24 4.39 -12.55
C LEU A 231 -25.85 5.46 -11.64
N GLU A 232 -27.10 5.23 -11.26
CA GLU A 232 -27.68 5.88 -10.09
C GLU A 232 -26.90 5.37 -8.89
N ASN A 233 -26.12 6.29 -8.31
CA ASN A 233 -25.44 6.11 -7.03
C ASN A 233 -26.41 6.10 -5.85
#